data_992c2636042ea9f1061e600c9d9a7480
#
_entry.id   992c2636042ea9f1061e600c9d9a7480
#
_cell.length_a   1.000
_cell.length_b   1.000
_cell.length_c   1.000
_cell.angle_alpha   90.00
_cell.angle_beta   90.00
_cell.angle_gamma   90.00
#
_symmetry.space_group_name_H-M   'P 1'
#
loop_
_entity.id
_entity.type
_entity.pdbx_description
1 polymer ?
#
loop_
_entity_poly.entity_id
_entity_poly.type
_entity_poly.pdbx_seq_one_letter_code
_entity_poly.pdbx_strand_id
1 'polypeptide(L)'
;YSALKVNGKKLCDLARAGIEVERKARTVKIFSIEIEKINLPYVTMQVHCSKGTYIRTLCADIGEVLGVGACMESLVRTRVSAFPLEEAHTLAEIEKIRDEGTLEELILPVDRVFEGKTKLTVVPEAFRFLQNGNRLNDGNFTDVPEKIADGEQVLVYDPMGHFYAVYQYERETKDYKVRKMFGA
;
A
#
# COMPACT_ATOMS: atom_id res chain seq x y z
N TYR A 1 -9.39 17.34 11.63
CA TYR A 1 -9.91 17.50 10.26
C TYR A 1 -9.65 16.21 9.48
N SER A 2 -10.71 15.56 8.99
CA SER A 2 -10.65 14.29 8.26
C SER A 2 -11.60 14.32 7.07
N ALA A 3 -11.20 13.71 5.96
CA ALA A 3 -12.06 13.53 4.77
C ALA A 3 -13.06 12.36 4.92
N LEU A 4 -13.03 11.63 6.03
CA LEU A 4 -14.02 10.60 6.33
C LEU A 4 -15.43 11.19 6.31
N LYS A 5 -16.38 10.42 5.76
CA LYS A 5 -17.78 10.83 5.70
C LYS A 5 -18.57 10.16 6.83
N VAL A 6 -19.43 10.93 7.48
CA VAL A 6 -20.47 10.46 8.39
C VAL A 6 -21.80 10.98 7.88
N ASN A 7 -22.75 10.10 7.64
CA ASN A 7 -24.06 10.43 7.06
C ASN A 7 -23.95 11.28 5.76
N GLY A 8 -22.97 10.93 4.89
CA GLY A 8 -22.74 11.59 3.61
C GLY A 8 -21.95 12.90 3.66
N LYS A 9 -21.73 13.50 4.82
CA LYS A 9 -20.96 14.74 5.00
C LYS A 9 -19.55 14.45 5.47
N LYS A 10 -18.57 15.23 4.98
CA LYS A 10 -17.17 15.11 5.42
C LYS A 10 -17.02 15.62 6.86
N LEU A 11 -16.23 14.90 7.67
CA LEU A 11 -15.97 15.32 9.06
C LEU A 11 -15.31 16.70 9.16
N CYS A 12 -14.49 17.09 8.20
CA CYS A 12 -13.89 18.43 8.18
C CYS A 12 -14.95 19.53 7.98
N ASP A 13 -16.00 19.27 7.22
CA ASP A 13 -17.07 20.24 7.00
C ASP A 13 -17.99 20.34 8.23
N LEU A 14 -18.25 19.21 8.90
CA LEU A 14 -19.00 19.21 10.17
C LEU A 14 -18.22 19.93 11.27
N ALA A 15 -16.91 19.71 11.37
CA ALA A 15 -16.06 20.41 12.33
C ALA A 15 -16.02 21.94 12.09
N ARG A 16 -15.98 22.38 10.82
CA ARG A 16 -16.08 23.83 10.48
C ARG A 16 -17.44 24.43 10.85
N ALA A 17 -18.48 23.61 10.83
CA ALA A 17 -19.83 24.01 11.25
C ALA A 17 -20.05 23.92 12.78
N GLY A 18 -19.00 23.61 13.57
CA GLY A 18 -19.08 23.45 15.03
C GLY A 18 -19.87 22.22 15.49
N ILE A 19 -20.12 21.27 14.59
CA ILE A 19 -20.88 20.06 14.89
C ILE A 19 -19.91 18.96 15.37
N GLU A 20 -20.03 18.58 16.64
CA GLU A 20 -19.33 17.42 17.19
C GLU A 20 -20.03 16.13 16.77
N VAL A 21 -19.24 15.19 16.25
CA VAL A 21 -19.72 13.87 15.85
C VAL A 21 -18.98 12.80 16.65
N GLU A 22 -19.73 11.96 17.32
CA GLU A 22 -19.17 10.79 17.98
C GLU A 22 -18.50 9.88 16.95
N ARG A 23 -17.26 9.48 17.23
CA ARG A 23 -16.45 8.65 16.35
C ARG A 23 -16.06 7.36 17.04
N LYS A 24 -16.29 6.25 16.37
CA LYS A 24 -15.75 4.97 16.84
C LYS A 24 -14.22 5.01 16.72
N ALA A 25 -13.54 4.69 17.81
CA ALA A 25 -12.09 4.51 17.81
C ALA A 25 -11.70 3.43 16.80
N ARG A 26 -10.57 3.64 16.11
CA ARG A 26 -10.00 2.65 15.20
C ARG A 26 -8.65 2.21 15.75
N THR A 27 -8.45 0.91 15.82
CA THR A 27 -7.14 0.36 16.17
C THR A 27 -6.17 0.64 15.01
N VAL A 28 -5.07 1.27 15.32
CA VAL A 28 -3.92 1.46 14.42
C VAL A 28 -2.72 0.76 15.02
N LYS A 29 -1.74 0.42 14.18
CA LYS A 29 -0.48 -0.16 14.64
C LYS A 29 0.63 0.84 14.43
N ILE A 30 1.38 1.12 15.48
CA ILE A 30 2.68 1.80 15.42
C ILE A 30 3.73 0.71 15.48
N PHE A 31 4.52 0.56 14.42
CA PHE A 31 5.56 -0.47 14.31
C PHE A 31 6.85 -0.01 14.96
N SER A 32 7.23 1.27 14.75
CA SER A 32 8.37 1.90 15.42
C SER A 32 8.17 3.41 15.54
N ILE A 33 8.81 3.99 16.56
CA ILE A 33 9.04 5.42 16.73
C ILE A 33 10.51 5.59 17.05
N GLU A 34 11.23 6.33 16.21
CA GLU A 34 12.64 6.63 16.39
C GLU A 34 12.79 8.14 16.59
N ILE A 35 13.38 8.53 17.71
CA ILE A 35 13.64 9.95 18.00
C ILE A 35 14.97 10.32 17.34
N GLU A 36 14.91 11.18 16.34
CA GLU A 36 16.09 11.64 15.62
C GLU A 36 16.76 12.85 16.29
N LYS A 37 15.95 13.75 16.84
CA LYS A 37 16.45 14.97 17.48
C LYS A 37 15.53 15.50 18.54
N ILE A 38 16.10 15.92 19.67
CA ILE A 38 15.42 16.66 20.71
C ILE A 38 16.05 18.05 20.79
N ASN A 39 15.25 19.07 20.55
CA ASN A 39 15.61 20.48 20.70
C ASN A 39 14.40 21.24 21.23
N LEU A 40 14.16 21.10 22.53
CA LEU A 40 12.94 21.60 23.16
C LEU A 40 12.64 23.05 22.80
N PRO A 41 11.38 23.37 22.48
CA PRO A 41 10.17 22.50 22.61
C PRO A 41 9.96 21.54 21.42
N TYR A 42 10.88 21.41 20.49
CA TYR A 42 10.76 20.61 19.28
C TYR A 42 11.37 19.22 19.45
N VAL A 43 10.66 18.21 18.97
CA VAL A 43 11.13 16.82 18.87
C VAL A 43 10.91 16.34 17.43
N THR A 44 11.99 15.88 16.76
CA THR A 44 11.91 15.25 15.46
C THR A 44 11.92 13.74 15.64
N MET A 45 10.95 13.06 15.06
CA MET A 45 10.84 11.61 15.15
C MET A 45 10.44 10.99 13.81
N GLN A 46 10.96 9.81 13.52
CA GLN A 46 10.51 8.96 12.43
C GLN A 46 9.48 7.97 12.96
N VAL A 47 8.34 7.83 12.27
CA VAL A 47 7.26 6.95 12.69
C VAL A 47 6.92 5.97 11.59
N HIS A 48 7.04 4.66 11.87
CA HIS A 48 6.53 3.61 11.02
C HIS A 48 5.19 3.12 11.56
N CYS A 49 4.12 3.26 10.79
CA CYS A 49 2.76 2.97 11.25
C CYS A 49 1.88 2.37 10.14
N SER A 50 0.78 1.76 10.56
CA SER A 50 -0.22 1.21 9.65
C SER A 50 -1.01 2.31 8.93
N LYS A 51 -1.65 1.96 7.81
CA LYS A 51 -2.57 2.86 7.10
C LYS A 51 -3.67 3.39 8.03
N GLY A 52 -4.05 4.63 7.82
CA GLY A 52 -5.12 5.28 8.59
C GLY A 52 -4.67 5.88 9.92
N THR A 53 -3.37 5.80 10.25
CA THR A 53 -2.80 6.49 11.41
C THR A 53 -2.73 7.99 11.14
N TYR A 54 -3.27 8.78 12.06
CA TYR A 54 -3.18 10.24 12.02
C TYR A 54 -2.02 10.70 12.89
N ILE A 55 -0.94 11.15 12.29
CA ILE A 55 0.26 11.59 13.02
C ILE A 55 -0.04 12.79 13.93
N ARG A 56 -0.96 13.67 13.55
CA ARG A 56 -1.42 14.76 14.44
C ARG A 56 -2.02 14.24 15.75
N THR A 57 -2.84 13.17 15.65
CA THR A 57 -3.42 12.54 16.85
C THR A 57 -2.33 11.87 17.66
N LEU A 58 -1.40 11.15 17.03
CA LEU A 58 -0.27 10.54 17.73
C LEU A 58 0.56 11.59 18.50
N CYS A 59 0.85 12.74 17.90
CA CYS A 59 1.57 13.82 18.61
C CYS A 59 0.78 14.34 19.79
N ALA A 60 -0.54 14.53 19.65
CA ALA A 60 -1.39 14.97 20.76
C ALA A 60 -1.43 13.93 21.89
N ASP A 61 -1.61 12.66 21.56
CA ASP A 61 -1.63 11.54 22.52
C ASP A 61 -0.29 11.43 23.29
N ILE A 62 0.85 11.57 22.59
CA ILE A 62 2.18 11.60 23.25
C ILE A 62 2.27 12.77 24.22
N GLY A 63 1.84 13.95 23.79
CA GLY A 63 1.86 15.15 24.64
C GLY A 63 0.96 15.02 25.87
N GLU A 64 -0.19 14.37 25.75
CA GLU A 64 -1.10 14.09 26.85
C GLU A 64 -0.46 13.12 27.87
N VAL A 65 0.13 12.02 27.40
CA VAL A 65 0.83 11.04 28.24
C VAL A 65 2.01 11.68 28.99
N LEU A 66 2.72 12.62 28.36
CA LEU A 66 3.82 13.36 28.98
C LEU A 66 3.33 14.50 29.91
N GLY A 67 2.05 14.83 29.92
CA GLY A 67 1.45 15.88 30.76
C GLY A 67 1.78 17.32 30.33
N VAL A 68 2.33 17.51 29.11
CA VAL A 68 2.75 18.83 28.63
C VAL A 68 1.98 19.29 27.36
N GLY A 69 1.13 18.43 26.81
CA GLY A 69 0.51 18.67 25.52
C GLY A 69 1.53 18.67 24.38
N ALA A 70 1.08 18.35 23.16
CA ALA A 70 1.91 18.48 21.96
C ALA A 70 1.05 18.66 20.70
N CYS A 71 1.64 19.22 19.68
CA CYS A 71 1.02 19.33 18.36
C CYS A 71 2.05 19.01 17.27
N MET A 72 1.55 18.57 16.12
CA MET A 72 2.38 18.35 14.95
C MET A 72 2.69 19.69 14.27
N GLU A 73 3.95 20.07 14.19
CA GLU A 73 4.40 21.28 13.50
C GLU A 73 4.54 21.03 11.99
N SER A 74 5.27 19.98 11.62
CA SER A 74 5.49 19.61 10.23
C SER A 74 5.41 18.10 10.05
N LEU A 75 5.20 17.67 8.80
CA LEU A 75 5.14 16.25 8.45
C LEU A 75 5.68 16.05 7.04
N VAL A 76 6.65 15.15 6.93
CA VAL A 76 7.12 14.63 5.65
C VAL A 76 6.83 13.14 5.60
N ARG A 77 6.18 12.70 4.53
CA ARG A 77 5.97 11.27 4.29
C ARG A 77 7.14 10.75 3.47
N THR A 78 8.01 9.99 4.10
CA THR A 78 9.22 9.46 3.46
C THR A 78 8.99 8.17 2.69
N ARG A 79 7.91 7.41 2.99
CA ARG A 79 7.62 6.15 2.30
C ARG A 79 6.13 5.80 2.33
N VAL A 80 5.65 5.17 1.27
CA VAL A 80 4.34 4.49 1.23
C VAL A 80 4.52 3.11 0.59
N SER A 81 4.44 2.04 1.38
CA SER A 81 4.69 0.66 0.90
C SER A 81 6.04 0.55 0.19
N ALA A 82 6.09 0.13 -1.07
CA ALA A 82 7.29 -0.01 -1.89
C ALA A 82 7.82 1.32 -2.48
N PHE A 83 7.16 2.46 -2.21
CA PHE A 83 7.48 3.75 -2.84
C PHE A 83 8.12 4.70 -1.83
N PRO A 84 9.45 4.86 -1.84
CA PRO A 84 10.16 5.85 -1.04
C PRO A 84 10.08 7.24 -1.67
N LEU A 85 10.27 8.29 -0.85
CA LEU A 85 10.22 9.68 -1.31
C LEU A 85 11.34 10.01 -2.31
N GLU A 86 12.48 9.35 -2.16
CA GLU A 86 13.67 9.55 -3.00
C GLU A 86 13.43 9.16 -4.47
N GLU A 87 12.44 8.32 -4.73
CA GLU A 87 12.00 7.93 -6.08
C GLU A 87 10.85 8.80 -6.61
N ALA A 88 10.40 9.79 -5.85
CA ALA A 88 9.30 10.64 -6.27
C ALA A 88 9.81 11.77 -7.17
N HIS A 89 9.04 12.10 -8.18
CA HIS A 89 9.29 13.20 -9.10
C HIS A 89 8.35 14.37 -8.83
N THR A 90 8.84 15.58 -8.95
CA THR A 90 8.00 16.78 -8.93
C THR A 90 7.20 16.90 -10.22
N LEU A 91 6.09 17.65 -10.19
CA LEU A 91 5.31 17.89 -11.41
C LEU A 91 6.15 18.55 -12.52
N ALA A 92 7.05 19.45 -12.16
CA ALA A 92 7.93 20.12 -13.13
C ALA A 92 8.94 19.14 -13.79
N GLU A 93 9.47 18.18 -13.03
CA GLU A 93 10.33 17.13 -13.58
C GLU A 93 9.55 16.20 -14.53
N ILE A 94 8.31 15.81 -14.14
CA ILE A 94 7.45 14.99 -15.00
C ILE A 94 7.10 15.73 -16.30
N GLU A 95 6.79 17.04 -16.24
CA GLU A 95 6.53 17.85 -17.43
C GLU A 95 7.75 17.90 -18.36
N LYS A 96 8.94 18.12 -17.81
CA LYS A 96 10.18 18.12 -18.58
C LYS A 96 10.43 16.79 -19.27
N ILE A 97 10.32 15.67 -18.55
CA ILE A 97 10.54 14.33 -19.09
C ILE A 97 9.50 13.99 -20.17
N ARG A 98 8.23 14.43 -19.98
CA ARG A 98 7.20 14.32 -21.02
C ARG A 98 7.59 15.05 -22.30
N ASP A 99 8.07 16.29 -22.18
CA ASP A 99 8.44 17.13 -23.33
C ASP A 99 9.71 16.60 -24.04
N GLU A 100 10.56 15.89 -23.32
CA GLU A 100 11.71 15.13 -23.85
C GLU A 100 11.32 13.82 -24.52
N GLY A 101 10.06 13.36 -24.37
CA GLY A 101 9.52 12.15 -24.99
C GLY A 101 9.92 10.84 -24.30
N THR A 102 10.41 10.89 -23.06
CA THR A 102 10.89 9.74 -22.28
C THR A 102 9.99 9.41 -21.07
N LEU A 103 8.74 9.89 -21.09
CA LEU A 103 7.80 9.70 -19.97
C LEU A 103 7.59 8.22 -19.60
N GLU A 104 7.65 7.33 -20.58
CA GLU A 104 7.47 5.89 -20.36
C GLU A 104 8.51 5.28 -19.41
N GLU A 105 9.70 5.86 -19.32
CA GLU A 105 10.76 5.42 -18.41
C GLU A 105 10.40 5.62 -16.92
N LEU A 106 9.48 6.55 -16.63
CA LEU A 106 8.98 6.78 -15.27
C LEU A 106 7.84 5.83 -14.86
N ILE A 107 7.24 5.12 -15.81
CA ILE A 107 6.11 4.27 -15.53
C ILE A 107 6.61 2.99 -14.88
N LEU A 108 6.28 2.84 -13.60
CA LEU A 108 6.61 1.63 -12.86
C LEU A 108 5.64 0.50 -13.23
N PRO A 109 6.14 -0.73 -13.39
CA PRO A 109 5.29 -1.89 -13.65
C PRO A 109 4.34 -2.13 -12.48
N VAL A 110 3.12 -2.58 -12.79
CA VAL A 110 2.04 -2.74 -11.81
C VAL A 110 2.40 -3.74 -10.71
N ASP A 111 3.17 -4.78 -11.02
CA ASP A 111 3.61 -5.81 -10.06
C ASP A 111 4.57 -5.27 -9.00
N ARG A 112 5.22 -4.12 -9.19
CA ARG A 112 6.03 -3.46 -8.16
C ARG A 112 5.25 -3.17 -6.87
N VAL A 113 3.94 -2.91 -6.98
CA VAL A 113 3.06 -2.71 -5.80
C VAL A 113 3.02 -3.94 -4.88
N PHE A 114 3.33 -5.11 -5.44
CA PHE A 114 3.25 -6.40 -4.77
C PHE A 114 4.65 -6.99 -4.48
N GLU A 115 5.68 -6.17 -4.44
CA GLU A 115 7.05 -6.61 -4.19
C GLU A 115 7.13 -7.52 -2.95
N GLY A 116 7.96 -8.57 -3.03
CA GLY A 116 8.11 -9.56 -1.96
C GLY A 116 7.10 -10.71 -1.99
N LYS A 117 6.14 -10.72 -2.92
CA LYS A 117 5.23 -11.86 -3.12
C LYS A 117 5.84 -12.91 -4.04
N THR A 118 5.45 -14.16 -3.84
CA THR A 118 5.81 -15.30 -4.70
C THR A 118 5.33 -15.06 -6.13
N LYS A 119 6.22 -15.26 -7.11
CA LYS A 119 5.94 -15.12 -8.54
C LYS A 119 5.80 -16.50 -9.17
N LEU A 120 4.76 -16.71 -9.94
CA LEU A 120 4.50 -17.95 -10.68
C LEU A 120 4.23 -17.62 -12.15
N THR A 121 4.85 -18.37 -13.05
CA THR A 121 4.64 -18.22 -14.51
C THR A 121 3.84 -19.41 -15.03
N VAL A 122 2.76 -19.15 -15.76
CA VAL A 122 1.96 -20.24 -16.33
C VAL A 122 2.68 -20.87 -17.53
N VAL A 123 2.49 -22.18 -17.68
CA VAL A 123 2.90 -22.87 -18.91
C VAL A 123 2.04 -22.40 -20.10
N PRO A 124 2.54 -22.46 -21.36
CA PRO A 124 1.80 -22.00 -22.54
C PRO A 124 0.39 -22.59 -22.64
N GLU A 125 0.23 -23.88 -22.32
CA GLU A 125 -1.04 -24.61 -22.40
C GLU A 125 -2.08 -24.09 -21.39
N ALA A 126 -1.62 -23.53 -20.26
CA ALA A 126 -2.48 -22.98 -19.23
C ALA A 126 -2.83 -21.50 -19.43
N PHE A 127 -2.22 -20.81 -20.39
CA PHE A 127 -2.43 -19.38 -20.58
C PHE A 127 -3.89 -19.02 -20.85
N ARG A 128 -4.63 -19.86 -21.59
CA ARG A 128 -6.07 -19.65 -21.81
C ARG A 128 -6.88 -19.68 -20.51
N PHE A 129 -6.49 -20.50 -19.53
CA PHE A 129 -7.15 -20.53 -18.22
C PHE A 129 -6.87 -19.24 -17.44
N LEU A 130 -5.61 -18.75 -17.48
CA LEU A 130 -5.24 -17.48 -16.88
C LEU A 130 -6.03 -16.31 -17.48
N GLN A 131 -6.13 -16.22 -18.81
CA GLN A 131 -6.87 -15.17 -19.52
C GLN A 131 -8.35 -15.09 -19.07
N ASN A 132 -8.96 -16.23 -18.79
CA ASN A 132 -10.35 -16.29 -18.36
C ASN A 132 -10.53 -16.17 -16.82
N GLY A 133 -9.46 -16.01 -16.08
CA GLY A 133 -9.50 -15.92 -14.61
C GLY A 133 -9.97 -17.24 -13.95
N ASN A 134 -9.72 -18.36 -14.62
CA ASN A 134 -10.08 -19.69 -14.09
C ASN A 134 -9.18 -20.04 -12.89
N ARG A 135 -9.60 -21.00 -12.09
CA ARG A 135 -8.72 -21.62 -11.09
C ARG A 135 -7.54 -22.29 -11.78
N LEU A 136 -6.39 -22.21 -11.16
CA LEU A 136 -5.14 -22.83 -11.60
C LEU A 136 -4.66 -23.80 -10.51
N ASN A 137 -3.89 -24.81 -10.91
CA ASN A 137 -3.23 -25.74 -9.99
C ASN A 137 -1.73 -25.77 -10.26
N ASP A 138 -0.94 -26.47 -9.45
CA ASP A 138 0.50 -26.53 -9.56
C ASP A 138 0.99 -26.94 -10.96
N GLY A 139 0.26 -27.86 -11.62
CA GLY A 139 0.59 -28.31 -12.99
C GLY A 139 0.40 -27.25 -14.08
N ASN A 140 -0.20 -26.12 -13.76
CA ASN A 140 -0.37 -25.00 -14.68
C ASN A 140 0.81 -23.99 -14.68
N PHE A 141 1.82 -24.22 -13.82
CA PHE A 141 2.96 -23.32 -13.66
C PHE A 141 4.27 -24.03 -14.04
N THR A 142 5.25 -23.25 -14.45
CA THR A 142 6.59 -23.76 -14.80
C THR A 142 7.36 -24.16 -13.55
N ASP A 143 7.21 -23.38 -12.48
CA ASP A 143 7.93 -23.55 -11.22
C ASP A 143 6.99 -23.20 -10.07
N VAL A 144 6.85 -24.09 -9.10
CA VAL A 144 6.07 -23.86 -7.90
C VAL A 144 6.97 -24.10 -6.69
N PRO A 145 7.09 -23.17 -5.74
CA PRO A 145 7.82 -23.40 -4.49
C PRO A 145 7.26 -24.60 -3.71
N GLU A 146 8.11 -25.33 -3.05
CA GLU A 146 7.70 -26.50 -2.22
C GLU A 146 6.64 -26.17 -1.18
N LYS A 147 6.59 -24.93 -0.72
CA LYS A 147 5.65 -24.48 0.33
C LYS A 147 5.05 -23.12 -0.02
N ILE A 148 3.75 -23.11 -0.22
CA ILE A 148 2.93 -21.91 -0.26
C ILE A 148 1.94 -21.99 0.89
N ALA A 149 1.82 -20.90 1.66
CA ALA A 149 0.92 -20.86 2.80
C ALA A 149 -0.56 -20.77 2.35
N ASP A 150 -1.46 -21.35 3.13
CA ASP A 150 -2.89 -21.18 2.88
C ASP A 150 -3.29 -19.72 2.94
N GLY A 151 -4.04 -19.26 1.94
CA GLY A 151 -4.41 -17.86 1.81
C GLY A 151 -3.31 -16.95 1.26
N GLU A 152 -2.11 -17.46 0.96
CA GLU A 152 -1.03 -16.68 0.39
C GLU A 152 -1.39 -16.16 -1.00
N GLN A 153 -1.10 -14.88 -1.23
CA GLN A 153 -1.27 -14.26 -2.53
C GLN A 153 0.00 -14.40 -3.35
N VAL A 154 -0.15 -14.90 -4.56
CA VAL A 154 0.92 -15.08 -5.55
C VAL A 154 0.68 -14.18 -6.76
N LEU A 155 1.76 -13.75 -7.40
CA LEU A 155 1.72 -12.99 -8.66
C LEU A 155 1.82 -13.99 -9.80
N VAL A 156 0.88 -13.92 -10.73
CA VAL A 156 0.84 -14.81 -11.88
C VAL A 156 1.19 -14.06 -13.15
N TYR A 157 2.16 -14.61 -13.87
CA TYR A 157 2.71 -14.10 -15.10
C TYR A 157 2.31 -14.99 -16.28
N ASP A 158 2.19 -14.39 -17.46
CA ASP A 158 2.01 -15.12 -18.70
C ASP A 158 3.30 -15.88 -19.11
N PRO A 159 3.27 -16.74 -20.15
CA PRO A 159 4.46 -17.48 -20.60
C PRO A 159 5.58 -16.58 -21.14
N MET A 160 5.29 -15.31 -21.43
CA MET A 160 6.26 -14.31 -21.90
C MET A 160 6.85 -13.49 -20.75
N GLY A 161 6.40 -13.72 -19.52
CA GLY A 161 6.87 -13.02 -18.33
C GLY A 161 6.17 -11.70 -18.04
N HIS A 162 5.03 -11.41 -18.65
CA HIS A 162 4.23 -10.23 -18.32
C HIS A 162 3.33 -10.52 -17.13
N PHE A 163 3.27 -9.58 -16.19
CA PHE A 163 2.37 -9.66 -15.04
C PHE A 163 0.93 -9.64 -15.48
N TYR A 164 0.15 -10.63 -15.05
CA TYR A 164 -1.21 -10.83 -15.51
C TYR A 164 -2.26 -10.72 -14.40
N ALA A 165 -1.99 -11.31 -13.24
CA ALA A 165 -2.99 -11.38 -12.17
C ALA A 165 -2.39 -11.64 -10.79
N VAL A 166 -3.19 -11.36 -9.76
CA VAL A 166 -2.97 -11.84 -8.40
C VAL A 166 -3.93 -12.99 -8.14
N TYR A 167 -3.39 -14.11 -7.70
CA TYR A 167 -4.12 -15.29 -7.25
C TYR A 167 -3.89 -15.53 -5.77
N GLN A 168 -4.74 -16.31 -5.16
CA GLN A 168 -4.60 -16.76 -3.77
C GLN A 168 -4.63 -18.28 -3.73
N TYR A 169 -3.65 -18.88 -3.06
CA TYR A 169 -3.60 -20.31 -2.84
C TYR A 169 -4.66 -20.74 -1.81
N GLU A 170 -5.40 -21.81 -2.11
CA GLU A 170 -6.38 -22.45 -1.23
C GLU A 170 -5.91 -23.90 -0.97
N ARG A 171 -5.45 -24.17 0.25
CA ARG A 171 -4.88 -25.48 0.62
C ARG A 171 -5.91 -26.62 0.53
N GLU A 172 -7.17 -26.33 0.85
CA GLU A 172 -8.24 -27.32 0.85
C GLU A 172 -8.44 -27.94 -0.55
N THR A 173 -8.43 -27.12 -1.57
CA THR A 173 -8.63 -27.53 -2.97
C THR A 173 -7.31 -27.75 -3.70
N LYS A 174 -6.18 -27.34 -3.11
CA LYS A 174 -4.83 -27.35 -3.69
C LYS A 174 -4.76 -26.61 -5.03
N ASP A 175 -5.50 -25.51 -5.12
CA ASP A 175 -5.50 -24.68 -6.31
C ASP A 175 -5.41 -23.19 -5.96
N TYR A 176 -5.30 -22.37 -7.01
CA TYR A 176 -5.15 -20.94 -6.92
C TYR A 176 -6.39 -20.28 -7.48
N LYS A 177 -7.02 -19.41 -6.70
CA LYS A 177 -8.20 -18.65 -7.08
C LYS A 177 -7.83 -17.21 -7.41
N VAL A 178 -8.32 -16.72 -8.55
CA VAL A 178 -8.09 -15.33 -8.96
C VAL A 178 -8.64 -14.34 -7.94
N ARG A 179 -7.85 -13.33 -7.62
CA ARG A 179 -8.23 -12.19 -6.75
C ARG A 179 -8.37 -10.92 -7.56
N LYS A 180 -7.46 -10.68 -8.50
CA LYS A 180 -7.47 -9.51 -9.35
C LYS A 180 -6.75 -9.78 -10.66
N MET A 181 -7.37 -9.42 -11.76
CA MET A 181 -6.79 -9.43 -13.11
C MET A 181 -6.23 -8.05 -13.44
N PHE A 182 -5.11 -8.00 -14.13
CA PHE A 182 -4.43 -6.80 -14.62
C PHE A 182 -4.09 -6.92 -16.11
N GLY A 183 -3.84 -8.12 -16.63
CA GLY A 183 -3.70 -8.38 -18.05
C GLY A 183 -5.05 -8.23 -18.77
N ALA A 184 -5.01 -7.60 -19.93
CA ALA A 184 -6.15 -7.48 -20.84
C ALA A 184 -5.85 -8.26 -22.14
#